data_f3448971747d5ad019107f80c4cc0bfd
#
_entry.id   f3448971747d5ad019107f80c4cc0bfd
#
_cell.length_a   1.000
_cell.length_b   1.000
_cell.length_c   1.000
_cell.angle_alpha   90.00
_cell.angle_beta   90.00
_cell.angle_gamma   90.00
#
_symmetry.space_group_name_H-M   'P 1'
#
loop_
_entity.id
_entity.type
_entity.pdbx_description
1 polymer ?
#
loop_
_entity_poly.entity_id
_entity_poly.type
_entity_poly.pdbx_seq_one_letter_code
_entity_poly.pdbx_strand_id
1 'polypeptide(L)'
;MWRGCLENRNFQLFNRDEIMKIMSYIITHDYGFAPNPYGGFLTLATCKPKIRNSAKIGDILIGIGSSIGAYKNRLIYVAQVSAVVNMNEYFKNPIYQVKKPSDENISRRRGDNIYYQENGTWIQLNNPFHDEGDMSHDLKSTNVLICEDFWYFGSKAPLLPEKFLGIVKKGPGHKNINDQNLVSSFLDWLSIHEKGIIGKPSSLENS
;
A
#
# COMPACT_ATOMS: atom_id res chain seq x y z
N MET A 1 -26.19 -9.06 -19.05
CA MET A 1 -26.62 -10.21 -18.23
C MET A 1 -25.36 -10.80 -17.59
N TRP A 2 -24.86 -10.15 -16.52
CA TRP A 2 -23.71 -10.60 -15.72
C TRP A 2 -24.15 -10.58 -14.24
N ARG A 3 -24.89 -11.61 -13.85
CA ARG A 3 -25.13 -11.97 -12.46
C ARG A 3 -24.59 -13.38 -12.27
N GLY A 4 -23.60 -13.54 -11.44
CA GLY A 4 -23.14 -14.87 -11.01
C GLY A 4 -21.65 -14.93 -10.76
N CYS A 5 -21.18 -14.41 -9.65
CA CYS A 5 -20.05 -14.90 -8.85
C CYS A 5 -19.77 -14.00 -7.63
N LEU A 6 -20.80 -13.73 -6.84
CA LEU A 6 -20.67 -13.08 -5.52
C LEU A 6 -21.35 -13.98 -4.46
N GLU A 7 -21.01 -15.25 -4.45
CA GLU A 7 -21.42 -16.11 -3.32
C GLU A 7 -20.20 -16.79 -2.72
N ASN A 8 -20.04 -16.56 -1.42
CA ASN A 8 -19.17 -17.29 -0.49
C ASN A 8 -17.65 -17.15 -0.71
N ARG A 9 -17.09 -15.96 -0.60
CA ARG A 9 -15.73 -15.86 -0.06
C ARG A 9 -15.81 -15.80 1.47
N ASN A 10 -16.07 -16.96 2.07
CA ASN A 10 -15.70 -17.20 3.44
C ASN A 10 -14.25 -16.72 3.61
N PHE A 11 -14.03 -15.97 4.68
CA PHE A 11 -12.73 -15.69 5.27
C PHE A 11 -11.85 -16.93 5.10
N GLN A 12 -11.06 -17.02 4.04
CA GLN A 12 -10.02 -18.02 3.98
C GLN A 12 -9.06 -17.63 5.08
N LEU A 13 -9.23 -18.32 6.21
CA LEU A 13 -8.27 -18.37 7.29
C LEU A 13 -6.91 -18.49 6.61
N PHE A 14 -6.07 -17.50 6.84
CA PHE A 14 -4.69 -17.46 6.40
C PHE A 14 -4.12 -18.86 6.42
N ASN A 15 -3.58 -19.32 5.30
CA ASN A 15 -2.96 -20.65 5.24
C ASN A 15 -1.83 -20.62 6.27
N ARG A 16 -1.99 -21.34 7.39
CA ARG A 16 -1.08 -21.25 8.56
C ARG A 16 0.29 -21.86 8.30
N ASP A 17 0.48 -22.45 7.12
CA ASP A 17 1.72 -23.17 6.77
C ASP A 17 2.77 -22.30 6.06
N GLU A 18 2.45 -21.08 5.57
CA GLU A 18 3.45 -20.12 5.11
C GLU A 18 3.77 -19.12 6.21
N ILE A 19 5.07 -18.93 6.48
CA ILE A 19 5.56 -17.94 7.46
C ILE A 19 5.30 -16.55 6.89
N MET A 20 4.10 -16.04 7.17
CA MET A 20 3.69 -14.69 6.83
C MET A 20 4.43 -13.68 7.71
N LYS A 21 4.96 -12.64 7.11
CA LYS A 21 5.64 -11.56 7.83
C LYS A 21 4.93 -10.24 7.65
N ILE A 22 5.03 -9.39 8.65
CA ILE A 22 4.62 -8.00 8.56
C ILE A 22 5.85 -7.15 8.21
N MET A 23 5.68 -6.28 7.22
CA MET A 23 6.64 -5.22 6.88
C MET A 23 6.05 -3.87 7.28
N SER A 24 6.53 -3.29 8.38
CA SER A 24 6.07 -1.98 8.83
C SER A 24 7.06 -0.87 8.49
N TYR A 25 6.54 0.30 8.15
CA TYR A 25 7.34 1.48 7.85
C TYR A 25 6.61 2.78 8.21
N ILE A 26 7.37 3.88 8.24
CA ILE A 26 6.84 5.20 8.54
C ILE A 26 6.39 5.90 7.26
N ILE A 27 5.18 6.44 7.30
CA ILE A 27 4.62 7.35 6.31
C ILE A 27 4.75 8.77 6.87
N THR A 28 5.57 9.59 6.22
CA THR A 28 5.75 11.00 6.57
C THR A 28 4.68 11.88 5.94
N HIS A 29 4.31 11.55 4.70
CA HIS A 29 3.28 12.24 3.93
C HIS A 29 2.37 11.20 3.29
N ASP A 30 1.10 11.26 3.62
CA ASP A 30 0.07 10.39 3.08
C ASP A 30 -0.83 11.20 2.15
N TYR A 31 -0.47 11.18 0.88
CA TYR A 31 -1.25 11.81 -0.20
C TYR A 31 -2.20 10.82 -0.90
N GLY A 32 -2.21 9.55 -0.50
CA GLY A 32 -2.95 8.51 -1.21
C GLY A 32 -2.34 8.15 -2.57
N PHE A 33 -1.04 8.38 -2.73
CA PHE A 33 -0.24 8.06 -3.91
C PHE A 33 0.63 6.81 -3.66
N ALA A 34 1.37 6.78 -2.56
CA ALA A 34 2.22 5.64 -2.16
C ALA A 34 2.07 5.33 -0.66
N PRO A 35 1.08 4.48 -0.29
CA PRO A 35 0.25 3.60 -1.12
C PRO A 35 -0.92 4.32 -1.81
N ASN A 36 -1.38 3.75 -2.94
CA ASN A 36 -2.57 4.20 -3.63
C ASN A 36 -3.76 3.30 -3.31
N PRO A 37 -4.78 3.76 -2.57
CA PRO A 37 -5.92 2.93 -2.16
C PRO A 37 -7.08 2.92 -3.16
N TYR A 38 -7.04 3.74 -4.21
CA TYR A 38 -8.17 3.98 -5.11
C TYR A 38 -8.30 2.90 -6.20
N GLY A 39 -9.48 2.79 -6.82
CA GLY A 39 -9.72 1.87 -7.94
C GLY A 39 -10.02 0.43 -7.54
N GLY A 40 -10.48 0.18 -6.30
CA GLY A 40 -10.96 -1.13 -5.83
C GLY A 40 -9.93 -2.02 -5.16
N PHE A 41 -8.64 -1.70 -5.26
CA PHE A 41 -7.53 -2.40 -4.61
C PHE A 41 -6.43 -1.40 -4.26
N LEU A 42 -5.62 -1.73 -3.25
CA LEU A 42 -4.48 -0.89 -2.87
C LEU A 42 -3.23 -1.34 -3.63
N THR A 43 -2.41 -0.36 -4.03
CA THR A 43 -1.13 -0.61 -4.71
C THR A 43 0.02 0.10 -4.02
N LEU A 44 1.20 -0.49 -4.10
CA LEU A 44 2.48 0.15 -3.80
C LEU A 44 3.38 -0.01 -5.03
N ALA A 45 3.30 0.96 -5.95
CA ALA A 45 4.03 0.95 -7.22
C ALA A 45 5.28 1.83 -7.20
N THR A 46 5.26 2.87 -6.36
CA THR A 46 6.32 3.85 -6.20
C THR A 46 6.87 3.84 -4.79
N CYS A 47 7.94 4.58 -4.54
CA CYS A 47 8.60 4.59 -3.22
C CYS A 47 9.02 3.19 -2.73
N LYS A 48 9.59 3.10 -1.55
CA LYS A 48 9.88 1.85 -0.80
C LYS A 48 10.43 0.67 -1.64
N PRO A 49 11.44 0.87 -2.51
CA PRO A 49 11.92 -0.19 -3.41
C PRO A 49 12.40 -1.44 -2.66
N LYS A 50 12.97 -1.29 -1.44
CA LYS A 50 13.38 -2.44 -0.62
C LYS A 50 12.19 -3.31 -0.20
N ILE A 51 11.04 -2.70 0.12
CA ILE A 51 9.81 -3.44 0.43
C ILE A 51 9.32 -4.14 -0.83
N ARG A 52 9.18 -3.40 -1.95
CA ARG A 52 8.70 -3.94 -3.22
C ARG A 52 9.55 -5.11 -3.74
N ASN A 53 10.87 -5.10 -3.49
CA ASN A 53 11.77 -6.20 -3.85
C ASN A 53 11.67 -7.42 -2.93
N SER A 54 11.30 -7.25 -1.67
CA SER A 54 11.37 -8.32 -0.68
C SER A 54 10.02 -8.90 -0.28
N ALA A 55 8.92 -8.19 -0.58
CA ALA A 55 7.58 -8.66 -0.27
C ALA A 55 7.17 -9.83 -1.16
N LYS A 56 6.44 -10.78 -0.58
CA LYS A 56 5.87 -11.94 -1.24
C LYS A 56 4.35 -11.92 -1.11
N ILE A 57 3.67 -12.67 -1.96
CA ILE A 57 2.23 -12.92 -1.81
C ILE A 57 1.98 -13.47 -0.41
N GLY A 58 0.95 -12.96 0.27
CA GLY A 58 0.62 -13.29 1.66
C GLY A 58 1.25 -12.35 2.69
N ASP A 59 2.37 -11.69 2.41
CA ASP A 59 2.98 -10.73 3.34
C ASP A 59 2.05 -9.52 3.62
N ILE A 60 2.20 -8.93 4.80
CA ILE A 60 1.39 -7.79 5.22
C ILE A 60 2.25 -6.52 5.26
N LEU A 61 1.75 -5.50 4.63
CA LEU A 61 2.31 -4.15 4.64
C LEU A 61 1.59 -3.30 5.67
N ILE A 62 2.34 -2.57 6.50
CA ILE A 62 1.78 -1.64 7.47
C ILE A 62 2.45 -0.28 7.32
N GLY A 63 1.65 0.75 7.03
CA GLY A 63 2.06 2.14 7.09
C GLY A 63 1.63 2.78 8.40
N ILE A 64 2.58 3.34 9.12
CA ILE A 64 2.36 4.00 10.41
C ILE A 64 2.75 5.47 10.26
N GLY A 65 1.97 6.36 10.82
CA GLY A 65 2.23 7.80 10.78
C GLY A 65 3.57 8.16 11.44
N SER A 66 4.13 9.28 11.00
CA SER A 66 5.43 9.79 11.47
C SER A 66 5.51 9.82 13.00
N SER A 67 6.71 9.60 13.54
CA SER A 67 7.00 9.68 14.97
C SER A 67 6.84 11.10 15.55
N ILE A 68 6.61 12.10 14.70
CA ILE A 68 6.43 13.50 15.05
C ILE A 68 5.07 13.96 14.49
N GLY A 69 4.34 14.78 15.27
CA GLY A 69 3.08 15.37 14.84
C GLY A 69 1.83 14.55 15.17
N ALA A 70 0.71 14.94 14.61
CA ALA A 70 -0.65 14.45 14.95
C ALA A 70 -0.86 12.95 14.66
N TYR A 71 -0.08 12.38 13.75
CA TYR A 71 -0.21 10.98 13.33
C TYR A 71 0.81 10.03 13.99
N LYS A 72 1.51 10.47 15.04
CA LYS A 72 2.43 9.61 15.79
C LYS A 72 1.75 8.33 16.27
N ASN A 73 2.37 7.18 15.94
CA ASN A 73 1.88 5.84 16.29
C ASN A 73 0.44 5.55 15.81
N ARG A 74 -0.05 6.27 14.81
CA ARG A 74 -1.36 5.99 14.19
C ARG A 74 -1.20 5.09 12.99
N LEU A 75 -2.12 4.15 12.87
CA LEU A 75 -2.16 3.19 11.77
C LEU A 75 -2.80 3.82 10.53
N ILE A 76 -1.98 4.18 9.53
CA ILE A 76 -2.45 4.82 8.29
C ILE A 76 -3.11 3.79 7.38
N TYR A 77 -2.47 2.63 7.19
CA TYR A 77 -3.04 1.54 6.41
C TYR A 77 -2.44 0.18 6.80
N VAL A 78 -3.19 -0.86 6.47
CA VAL A 78 -2.73 -2.26 6.43
C VAL A 78 -3.18 -2.84 5.10
N ALA A 79 -2.33 -3.67 4.48
CA ALA A 79 -2.69 -4.34 3.24
C ALA A 79 -1.96 -5.68 3.13
N GLN A 80 -2.67 -6.72 2.63
CA GLN A 80 -2.06 -8.01 2.32
C GLN A 80 -1.69 -8.07 0.84
N VAL A 81 -0.48 -8.50 0.54
CA VAL A 81 -0.01 -8.65 -0.84
C VAL A 81 -0.73 -9.82 -1.49
N SER A 82 -1.54 -9.53 -2.51
CA SER A 82 -2.29 -10.50 -3.30
C SER A 82 -1.55 -10.90 -4.58
N ALA A 83 -0.76 -9.97 -5.15
CA ALA A 83 0.08 -10.22 -6.31
C ALA A 83 1.31 -9.31 -6.33
N VAL A 84 2.34 -9.76 -7.03
CA VAL A 84 3.53 -8.98 -7.36
C VAL A 84 3.65 -8.98 -8.89
N VAL A 85 3.57 -7.80 -9.50
CA VAL A 85 3.63 -7.64 -10.96
C VAL A 85 4.78 -6.72 -11.35
N ASN A 86 5.28 -6.86 -12.59
CA ASN A 86 6.29 -5.95 -13.10
C ASN A 86 5.66 -4.60 -13.50
N MET A 87 6.39 -3.49 -13.35
CA MET A 87 5.90 -2.14 -13.71
C MET A 87 5.41 -2.04 -15.16
N ASN A 88 6.07 -2.68 -16.13
CA ASN A 88 5.61 -2.67 -17.52
C ASN A 88 4.29 -3.44 -17.70
N GLU A 89 4.11 -4.55 -17.00
CA GLU A 89 2.85 -5.28 -16.96
C GLU A 89 1.77 -4.43 -16.30
N TYR A 90 2.08 -3.83 -15.16
CA TYR A 90 1.19 -2.93 -14.45
C TYR A 90 0.74 -1.77 -15.34
N PHE A 91 1.64 -1.20 -16.12
CA PHE A 91 1.32 -0.10 -17.03
C PHE A 91 0.44 -0.52 -18.22
N LYS A 92 0.68 -1.71 -18.79
CA LYS A 92 0.03 -2.17 -20.03
C LYS A 92 -1.30 -2.87 -19.79
N ASN A 93 -1.46 -3.54 -18.65
CA ASN A 93 -2.63 -4.36 -18.36
C ASN A 93 -3.89 -3.48 -18.17
N PRO A 94 -4.99 -3.79 -18.88
CA PRO A 94 -6.24 -3.02 -18.79
C PRO A 94 -6.81 -2.88 -17.38
N ILE A 95 -6.63 -3.89 -16.50
CA ILE A 95 -7.11 -3.88 -15.12
C ILE A 95 -6.52 -2.71 -14.32
N TYR A 96 -5.27 -2.34 -14.61
CA TYR A 96 -4.56 -1.31 -13.86
C TYR A 96 -4.63 0.08 -14.49
N GLN A 97 -5.41 0.28 -15.57
CA GLN A 97 -5.55 1.60 -16.18
C GLN A 97 -6.23 2.61 -15.23
N VAL A 98 -7.06 2.11 -14.31
CA VAL A 98 -7.67 2.91 -13.24
C VAL A 98 -6.63 3.55 -12.30
N LYS A 99 -5.41 3.05 -12.30
CA LYS A 99 -4.29 3.53 -11.48
C LYS A 99 -3.41 4.57 -12.20
N LYS A 100 -3.62 4.83 -13.47
CA LYS A 100 -2.91 5.89 -14.19
C LYS A 100 -3.41 7.27 -13.74
N PRO A 101 -2.51 8.25 -13.55
CA PRO A 101 -2.93 9.61 -13.22
C PRO A 101 -3.80 10.20 -14.33
N SER A 102 -4.83 10.93 -13.94
CA SER A 102 -5.73 11.64 -14.85
C SER A 102 -6.41 12.79 -14.10
N ASP A 103 -6.78 13.85 -14.82
CA ASP A 103 -7.43 15.03 -14.25
C ASP A 103 -8.95 14.89 -14.04
N GLU A 104 -9.52 13.69 -14.28
CA GLU A 104 -10.96 13.45 -14.13
C GLU A 104 -11.48 13.77 -12.72
N ASN A 105 -10.71 13.42 -11.70
CA ASN A 105 -11.03 13.71 -10.31
C ASN A 105 -9.79 13.57 -9.41
N ILE A 106 -9.93 14.00 -8.15
CA ILE A 106 -8.82 14.02 -7.19
C ILE A 106 -8.23 12.63 -6.89
N SER A 107 -9.03 11.56 -6.92
CA SER A 107 -8.55 10.19 -6.71
C SER A 107 -7.74 9.69 -7.91
N ARG A 108 -8.14 10.08 -9.13
CA ARG A 108 -7.43 9.75 -10.37
C ARG A 108 -6.11 10.53 -10.49
N ARG A 109 -6.06 11.76 -10.04
CA ARG A 109 -4.80 12.54 -10.01
C ARG A 109 -3.72 11.90 -9.15
N ARG A 110 -4.12 11.06 -8.18
CA ARG A 110 -3.23 10.29 -7.29
C ARG A 110 -2.77 8.95 -7.85
N GLY A 111 -3.06 8.67 -9.12
CA GLY A 111 -2.65 7.41 -9.74
C GLY A 111 -1.14 7.17 -9.63
N ASP A 112 -0.74 5.96 -9.21
CA ASP A 112 0.64 5.54 -8.99
C ASP A 112 1.23 4.71 -10.16
N ASN A 113 0.44 4.46 -11.21
CA ASN A 113 0.85 3.75 -12.41
C ASN A 113 1.50 4.72 -13.41
N ILE A 114 2.72 5.16 -13.08
CA ILE A 114 3.40 6.26 -13.78
C ILE A 114 4.65 5.85 -14.56
N TYR A 115 5.19 4.64 -14.34
CA TYR A 115 6.42 4.20 -14.98
C TYR A 115 6.19 3.12 -16.03
N TYR A 116 6.80 3.29 -17.23
CA TYR A 116 6.78 2.30 -18.29
C TYR A 116 8.04 2.38 -19.13
N GLN A 117 8.28 1.36 -19.96
CA GLN A 117 9.37 1.35 -20.92
C GLN A 117 8.87 1.48 -22.36
N GLU A 118 9.54 2.34 -23.10
CA GLU A 118 9.43 2.46 -24.54
C GLU A 118 10.81 2.35 -25.16
N ASN A 119 10.99 1.41 -26.08
CA ASN A 119 12.28 1.13 -26.75
C ASN A 119 13.46 0.92 -25.76
N GLY A 120 13.17 0.29 -24.61
CA GLY A 120 14.18 0.03 -23.57
C GLY A 120 14.46 1.20 -22.62
N THR A 121 13.90 2.37 -22.88
CA THR A 121 14.05 3.57 -22.03
C THR A 121 12.87 3.69 -21.07
N TRP A 122 13.16 3.98 -19.80
CA TRP A 122 12.12 4.26 -18.81
C TRP A 122 11.55 5.66 -19.02
N ILE A 123 10.23 5.74 -18.98
CA ILE A 123 9.45 6.98 -19.12
C ILE A 123 8.54 7.09 -17.89
N GLN A 124 8.35 8.33 -17.42
CA GLN A 124 7.45 8.67 -16.32
C GLN A 124 6.28 9.52 -16.84
N LEU A 125 5.07 9.13 -16.51
CA LEU A 125 3.90 10.01 -16.68
C LEU A 125 3.97 11.17 -15.69
N ASN A 126 3.55 12.35 -16.14
CA ASN A 126 3.42 13.50 -15.26
C ASN A 126 2.41 13.23 -14.13
N ASN A 127 2.80 13.60 -12.92
CA ASN A 127 1.97 13.50 -11.72
C ASN A 127 2.43 14.55 -10.70
N PRO A 128 1.58 14.96 -9.72
CA PRO A 128 1.93 16.01 -8.78
C PRO A 128 2.79 15.55 -7.59
N PHE A 129 3.14 14.26 -7.47
CA PHE A 129 3.77 13.70 -6.27
C PHE A 129 5.20 13.26 -6.47
N HIS A 130 5.60 12.95 -7.71
CA HIS A 130 6.96 12.53 -8.07
C HIS A 130 7.45 13.30 -9.28
N ASP A 131 8.67 13.79 -9.19
CA ASP A 131 9.38 14.38 -10.33
C ASP A 131 10.37 13.36 -10.94
N GLU A 132 11.10 13.80 -11.97
CA GLU A 132 12.09 12.95 -12.65
C GLU A 132 13.23 12.49 -11.72
N GLY A 133 13.52 13.22 -10.66
CA GLY A 133 14.51 12.87 -9.65
C GLY A 133 14.14 11.63 -8.84
N ASP A 134 12.86 11.37 -8.66
CA ASP A 134 12.34 10.21 -7.92
C ASP A 134 12.47 8.91 -8.70
N MET A 135 12.45 8.96 -10.05
CA MET A 135 12.45 7.79 -10.92
C MET A 135 13.64 6.87 -10.64
N SER A 136 14.84 7.41 -10.50
CA SER A 136 16.06 6.62 -10.24
C SER A 136 16.00 5.85 -8.90
N HIS A 137 15.32 6.41 -7.91
CA HIS A 137 15.09 5.75 -6.63
C HIS A 137 14.04 4.66 -6.75
N ASP A 138 12.94 4.94 -7.41
CA ASP A 138 11.82 4.02 -7.55
C ASP A 138 12.16 2.80 -8.40
N LEU A 139 12.92 3.00 -9.48
CA LEU A 139 13.37 1.93 -10.37
C LEU A 139 14.44 1.01 -9.76
N LYS A 140 14.90 1.23 -8.52
CA LYS A 140 15.64 0.20 -7.76
C LYS A 140 14.80 -1.05 -7.50
N SER A 141 13.49 -0.97 -7.73
CA SER A 141 12.58 -2.11 -7.84
C SER A 141 11.62 -1.88 -8.98
N THR A 142 11.50 -2.84 -9.87
CA THR A 142 10.44 -2.85 -10.91
C THR A 142 9.20 -3.63 -10.51
N ASN A 143 9.13 -4.09 -9.26
CA ASN A 143 7.95 -4.76 -8.71
C ASN A 143 6.92 -3.75 -8.25
N VAL A 144 5.66 -4.06 -8.49
CA VAL A 144 4.47 -3.40 -7.97
C VAL A 144 3.72 -4.38 -7.09
N LEU A 145 3.38 -3.98 -5.89
CA LEU A 145 2.60 -4.80 -4.97
C LEU A 145 1.12 -4.47 -5.12
N ILE A 146 0.31 -5.49 -5.37
CA ILE A 146 -1.15 -5.41 -5.49
C ILE A 146 -1.75 -6.02 -4.24
N CYS A 147 -2.71 -5.33 -3.63
CA CYS A 147 -3.37 -5.74 -2.40
C CYS A 147 -4.88 -5.59 -2.56
N GLU A 148 -5.59 -6.72 -2.67
CA GLU A 148 -7.07 -6.73 -2.75
C GLU A 148 -7.68 -6.56 -1.36
N ASP A 149 -7.05 -7.17 -0.34
CA ASP A 149 -7.43 -7.03 1.06
C ASP A 149 -6.63 -5.92 1.73
N PHE A 150 -7.32 -4.83 2.10
CA PHE A 150 -6.67 -3.68 2.74
C PHE A 150 -7.62 -2.89 3.64
N TRP A 151 -7.03 -2.12 4.53
CA TRP A 151 -7.66 -1.12 5.38
C TRP A 151 -6.88 0.19 5.20
N TYR A 152 -7.48 1.19 4.64
CA TYR A 152 -6.87 2.49 4.49
C TYR A 152 -7.59 3.51 5.36
N PHE A 153 -7.00 3.80 6.52
CA PHE A 153 -7.58 4.68 7.53
C PHE A 153 -7.31 6.16 7.22
N GLY A 154 -6.15 6.49 6.64
CA GLY A 154 -5.79 7.86 6.28
C GLY A 154 -5.99 8.85 7.45
N SER A 155 -6.81 9.88 7.23
CA SER A 155 -7.13 10.90 8.25
C SER A 155 -7.90 10.36 9.46
N LYS A 156 -8.49 9.16 9.37
CA LYS A 156 -9.17 8.46 10.48
C LYS A 156 -8.27 7.43 11.16
N ALA A 157 -6.96 7.52 10.97
CA ALA A 157 -5.98 6.58 11.49
C ALA A 157 -6.13 6.38 13.01
N PRO A 158 -6.45 5.15 13.48
CA PRO A 158 -6.52 4.85 14.89
C PRO A 158 -5.13 4.90 15.52
N LEU A 159 -5.09 5.27 16.82
CA LEU A 159 -3.87 5.11 17.61
C LEU A 159 -3.64 3.61 17.84
N LEU A 160 -2.41 3.15 17.58
CA LEU A 160 -2.05 1.77 17.88
C LEU A 160 -2.13 1.52 19.39
N PRO A 161 -2.82 0.46 19.83
CA PRO A 161 -2.73 -0.01 21.22
C PRO A 161 -1.29 -0.25 21.65
N GLU A 162 -0.99 0.01 22.94
CA GLU A 162 0.36 -0.09 23.48
C GLU A 162 1.02 -1.44 23.21
N LYS A 163 0.28 -2.53 23.33
CA LYS A 163 0.75 -3.90 23.04
C LYS A 163 1.27 -4.09 21.60
N PHE A 164 0.90 -3.19 20.66
CA PHE A 164 1.35 -3.23 19.26
C PHE A 164 2.45 -2.22 18.92
N LEU A 165 2.92 -1.43 19.87
CA LEU A 165 4.02 -0.49 19.61
C LEU A 165 5.32 -1.19 19.17
N GLY A 166 5.45 -2.49 19.46
CA GLY A 166 6.50 -3.34 18.91
C GLY A 166 6.55 -3.42 17.38
N ILE A 167 5.43 -3.14 16.71
CA ILE A 167 5.33 -3.10 15.23
C ILE A 167 5.94 -1.81 14.66
N VAL A 168 5.95 -0.73 15.43
CA VAL A 168 6.38 0.59 14.95
C VAL A 168 7.86 0.58 14.58
N LYS A 169 8.17 0.99 13.34
CA LYS A 169 9.55 1.20 12.89
C LYS A 169 10.11 2.48 13.47
N LYS A 170 11.30 2.42 14.01
CA LYS A 170 12.06 3.60 14.43
C LYS A 170 13.11 3.94 13.36
N GLY A 171 13.12 5.18 12.88
CA GLY A 171 14.07 5.66 11.86
C GLY A 171 13.78 5.16 10.42
N PRO A 172 14.70 5.38 9.45
CA PRO A 172 14.52 5.07 8.05
C PRO A 172 14.35 3.58 7.74
N GLY A 173 13.77 3.25 6.58
CA GLY A 173 13.58 1.89 6.10
C GLY A 173 12.29 1.24 6.60
N HIS A 174 12.27 -0.09 6.69
CA HIS A 174 11.15 -0.88 7.21
C HIS A 174 11.62 -1.85 8.28
N LYS A 175 10.67 -2.42 9.02
CA LYS A 175 10.89 -3.44 10.03
C LYS A 175 10.10 -4.68 9.66
N ASN A 176 10.75 -5.84 9.62
CA ASN A 176 10.10 -7.13 9.50
C ASN A 176 9.72 -7.63 10.90
N ILE A 177 8.46 -8.03 11.07
CA ILE A 177 7.93 -8.65 12.28
C ILE A 177 7.62 -10.11 11.96
N ASN A 178 8.33 -11.02 12.64
CA ASN A 178 8.22 -12.46 12.47
C ASN A 178 7.59 -13.14 13.71
N ASP A 179 7.30 -12.39 14.76
CA ASP A 179 6.62 -12.89 15.96
C ASP A 179 5.17 -13.21 15.63
N GLN A 180 4.87 -14.49 15.48
CA GLN A 180 3.56 -14.96 15.04
C GLN A 180 2.45 -14.65 16.06
N ASN A 181 2.77 -14.60 17.36
CA ASN A 181 1.80 -14.25 18.39
C ASN A 181 1.41 -12.76 18.28
N LEU A 182 2.41 -11.90 18.06
CA LEU A 182 2.18 -10.48 17.83
C LEU A 182 1.39 -10.25 16.54
N VAL A 183 1.75 -10.97 15.44
CA VAL A 183 1.06 -10.91 14.15
C VAL A 183 -0.40 -11.34 14.31
N SER A 184 -0.67 -12.52 14.91
CA SER A 184 -2.03 -13.01 15.10
C SER A 184 -2.86 -12.04 15.93
N SER A 185 -2.35 -11.58 17.10
CA SER A 185 -3.06 -10.63 17.96
C SER A 185 -3.34 -9.30 17.27
N PHE A 186 -2.44 -8.85 16.39
CA PHE A 186 -2.64 -7.63 15.61
C PHE A 186 -3.74 -7.81 14.57
N LEU A 187 -3.77 -8.94 13.87
CA LEU A 187 -4.78 -9.26 12.87
C LEU A 187 -6.16 -9.44 13.50
N ASP A 188 -6.23 -10.06 14.67
CA ASP A 188 -7.48 -10.17 15.44
C ASP A 188 -8.02 -8.79 15.82
N TRP A 189 -7.15 -7.90 16.27
CA TRP A 189 -7.54 -6.52 16.57
C TRP A 189 -7.94 -5.76 15.29
N LEU A 190 -7.26 -5.98 14.16
CA LEU A 190 -7.58 -5.33 12.91
C LEU A 190 -8.94 -5.78 12.36
N SER A 191 -9.33 -7.03 12.61
CA SER A 191 -10.55 -7.64 12.04
C SER A 191 -11.85 -6.96 12.46
N ILE A 192 -11.83 -6.14 13.54
CA ILE A 192 -13.00 -5.36 13.97
C ILE A 192 -13.28 -4.15 13.06
N HIS A 193 -12.33 -3.80 12.20
CA HIS A 193 -12.46 -2.67 11.27
C HIS A 193 -12.93 -3.15 9.90
N GLU A 194 -13.74 -2.33 9.24
CA GLU A 194 -14.14 -2.60 7.85
C GLU A 194 -12.96 -2.46 6.89
N LYS A 195 -12.91 -3.33 5.88
CA LYS A 195 -11.92 -3.25 4.79
C LYS A 195 -12.22 -2.11 3.82
N GLY A 196 -11.20 -1.70 3.07
CA GLY A 196 -11.30 -0.68 2.04
C GLY A 196 -10.89 0.71 2.51
N ILE A 197 -11.44 1.74 1.90
CA ILE A 197 -11.11 3.14 2.18
C ILE A 197 -12.01 3.66 3.31
N ILE A 198 -11.43 3.91 4.47
CA ILE A 198 -12.14 4.36 5.68
C ILE A 198 -12.03 5.88 5.84
N GLY A 199 -10.89 6.45 5.51
CA GLY A 199 -10.62 7.88 5.59
C GLY A 199 -9.96 8.43 4.32
N LYS A 200 -9.92 9.75 4.20
CA LYS A 200 -9.17 10.44 3.13
C LYS A 200 -7.67 10.41 3.44
N PRO A 201 -6.77 10.68 2.49
CA PRO A 201 -5.37 10.90 2.79
C PRO A 201 -5.17 11.89 3.93
N SER A 202 -4.20 11.62 4.81
CA SER A 202 -4.00 12.42 6.02
C SER A 202 -3.19 13.70 5.77
N SER A 203 -2.42 13.74 4.67
CA SER A 203 -1.76 14.96 4.20
C SER A 203 -2.63 15.60 3.12
N LEU A 204 -2.96 16.87 3.33
CA LEU A 204 -3.65 17.66 2.31
C LEU A 204 -2.63 18.08 1.25
N GLU A 205 -3.04 18.06 -0.01
CA GLU A 205 -2.34 18.81 -1.06
C GLU A 205 -2.43 20.29 -0.67
N ASN A 206 -1.30 20.98 -0.65
CA ASN A 206 -1.33 22.43 -0.65
C ASN A 206 -1.96 22.83 -1.99
N SER A 207 -3.22 23.26 -1.93
CA SER A 207 -4.01 23.78 -3.03
C SER A 207 -3.40 25.07 -3.61
#